data_dc0b39f43682f6c6c49e7de2aa4b7d8d
#
_entry.id   dc0b39f43682f6c6c49e7de2aa4b7d8d
#
_cell.length_a   1.000
_cell.length_b   1.000
_cell.length_c   1.000
_cell.angle_alpha   90.00
_cell.angle_beta   90.00
_cell.angle_gamma   90.00
#
_symmetry.space_group_name_H-M   'P 1'
#
loop_
_entity.id
_entity.type
_entity.pdbx_description
1 polymer ?
#
loop_
_entity_poly.entity_id
_entity_poly.type
_entity_poly.pdbx_seq_one_letter_code
_entity_poly.pdbx_strand_id
1 'polypeptide(L)'
;MKERLLFLICFLCISFMLKAADKPVIKISTENVDLIYRVGNNGRLYQSYLGKKLNYATDIAHLPQGSEAYLTHGMEDYFEPAIHIVHNDGNPSTLLKYVSHTRNQVSPEVDEVVITMQDDKYPVTVKLHYVAYQKENLIKTFTEISHREKKPVQLHKYASSMLHLNRANYFLTEFSGDW
;
A
#
# COMPACT_ATOMS: atom_id res chain seq x y z
N MET A 1 -47.80 24.56 5.73
CA MET A 1 -47.57 23.11 5.65
C MET A 1 -46.83 22.70 4.37
N LYS A 2 -47.07 23.26 3.20
CA LYS A 2 -46.37 22.91 1.93
C LYS A 2 -44.86 23.21 1.91
N GLU A 3 -44.43 24.33 2.50
CA GLU A 3 -43.02 24.70 2.53
C GLU A 3 -42.15 23.80 3.44
N ARG A 4 -42.69 23.33 4.56
CA ARG A 4 -41.99 22.39 5.45
C ARG A 4 -41.85 21.00 4.83
N LEU A 5 -42.77 20.60 3.96
CA LEU A 5 -42.70 19.34 3.22
C LEU A 5 -41.63 19.39 2.13
N LEU A 6 -41.50 20.56 1.47
CA LEU A 6 -40.45 20.75 0.43
C LEU A 6 -39.04 20.70 1.00
N PHE A 7 -38.82 21.28 2.20
CA PHE A 7 -37.54 21.21 2.90
C PHE A 7 -37.19 19.79 3.35
N LEU A 8 -38.15 18.99 3.77
CA LEU A 8 -37.94 17.60 4.17
C LEU A 8 -37.56 16.72 2.98
N ILE A 9 -38.17 16.96 1.82
CA ILE A 9 -37.87 16.22 0.58
C ILE A 9 -36.46 16.58 0.06
N CYS A 10 -36.03 17.85 0.12
CA CYS A 10 -34.68 18.28 -0.24
C CYS A 10 -33.60 17.66 0.67
N PHE A 11 -33.88 17.55 1.98
CA PHE A 11 -32.94 16.92 2.91
C PHE A 11 -32.82 15.41 2.69
N LEU A 12 -33.90 14.73 2.29
CA LEU A 12 -33.91 13.31 1.96
C LEU A 12 -33.14 13.00 0.66
N CYS A 13 -33.17 13.90 -0.34
CA CYS A 13 -32.43 13.74 -1.60
C CYS A 13 -30.92 13.92 -1.45
N ILE A 14 -30.43 14.72 -0.50
CA ILE A 14 -29.02 14.94 -0.23
C ILE A 14 -28.38 13.71 0.45
N SER A 15 -29.16 12.94 1.19
CA SER A 15 -28.67 11.72 1.87
C SER A 15 -28.36 10.53 0.93
N PHE A 16 -28.76 10.59 -0.34
CA PHE A 16 -28.62 9.48 -1.28
C PHE A 16 -27.37 9.54 -2.17
N MET A 17 -26.50 10.56 -2.03
CA MET A 17 -25.30 10.72 -2.87
C MET A 17 -23.98 10.45 -2.17
N LEU A 18 -23.95 9.86 -0.99
CA LEU A 18 -22.73 9.28 -0.45
C LEU A 18 -22.48 7.91 -1.12
N LYS A 19 -22.12 7.93 -2.39
CA LYS A 19 -21.48 6.78 -3.02
C LYS A 19 -20.16 6.57 -2.27
N ALA A 20 -20.03 5.45 -1.56
CA ALA A 20 -18.75 5.08 -0.98
C ALA A 20 -17.72 5.14 -2.11
N ALA A 21 -16.73 6.01 -1.99
CA ALA A 21 -15.67 6.12 -3.00
C ALA A 21 -15.02 4.74 -3.14
N ASP A 22 -14.99 4.22 -4.37
CA ASP A 22 -14.31 2.96 -4.66
C ASP A 22 -12.87 3.08 -4.17
N LYS A 23 -12.44 2.09 -3.38
CA LYS A 23 -11.10 2.09 -2.81
C LYS A 23 -10.08 1.93 -3.94
N PRO A 24 -8.98 2.68 -3.90
CA PRO A 24 -8.05 2.71 -5.01
C PRO A 24 -7.41 1.35 -5.26
N VAL A 25 -7.28 1.02 -6.54
CA VAL A 25 -6.43 -0.03 -7.06
C VAL A 25 -5.17 0.63 -7.61
N ILE A 26 -4.01 0.25 -7.09
CA ILE A 26 -2.73 0.85 -7.42
C ILE A 26 -1.95 -0.16 -8.25
N LYS A 27 -1.75 0.15 -9.51
CA LYS A 27 -1.07 -0.72 -10.46
C LYS A 27 0.32 -0.17 -10.78
N ILE A 28 1.36 -0.97 -10.57
CA ILE A 28 2.75 -0.71 -10.99
C ILE A 28 3.03 -1.67 -12.14
N SER A 29 3.42 -1.15 -13.31
CA SER A 29 3.57 -1.96 -14.52
C SER A 29 4.93 -1.73 -15.16
N THR A 30 5.47 -2.80 -15.70
CA THR A 30 6.51 -2.76 -16.72
C THR A 30 5.93 -3.20 -18.07
N GLU A 31 6.77 -3.50 -19.06
CA GLU A 31 6.29 -4.03 -20.34
C GLU A 31 5.53 -5.36 -20.16
N ASN A 32 6.02 -6.26 -19.30
CA ASN A 32 5.50 -7.63 -19.18
C ASN A 32 4.98 -8.03 -17.81
N VAL A 33 5.20 -7.21 -16.76
CA VAL A 33 4.84 -7.53 -15.37
C VAL A 33 3.92 -6.47 -14.78
N ASP A 34 2.94 -6.91 -14.02
CA ASP A 34 2.12 -6.08 -13.16
C ASP A 34 2.30 -6.47 -11.69
N LEU A 35 2.46 -5.47 -10.85
CA LEU A 35 2.34 -5.52 -9.39
C LEU A 35 1.14 -4.67 -9.00
N ILE A 36 0.14 -5.26 -8.35
CA ILE A 36 -1.13 -4.60 -8.06
C ILE A 36 -1.42 -4.63 -6.57
N TYR A 37 -1.71 -3.45 -6.03
CA TYR A 37 -2.15 -3.25 -4.66
C TYR A 37 -3.60 -2.80 -4.58
N ARG A 38 -4.26 -3.14 -3.47
CA ARG A 38 -5.60 -2.68 -3.13
C ARG A 38 -5.66 -2.17 -1.71
N VAL A 39 -6.50 -1.19 -1.47
CA VAL A 39 -6.81 -0.74 -0.11
C VAL A 39 -7.99 -1.54 0.41
N GLY A 40 -7.81 -2.25 1.52
CA GLY A 40 -8.85 -3.05 2.17
C GLY A 40 -9.90 -2.20 2.90
N ASN A 41 -10.98 -2.84 3.36
CA ASN A 41 -12.04 -2.16 4.12
C ASN A 41 -11.57 -1.56 5.45
N ASN A 42 -10.52 -2.12 6.01
CA ASN A 42 -9.83 -1.65 7.21
C ASN A 42 -8.82 -0.50 6.96
N GLY A 43 -8.69 -0.03 5.72
CA GLY A 43 -7.73 1.00 5.32
C GLY A 43 -6.29 0.50 5.11
N ARG A 44 -6.02 -0.79 5.32
CA ARG A 44 -4.68 -1.37 5.13
C ARG A 44 -4.42 -1.65 3.64
N LEU A 45 -3.14 -1.71 3.26
CA LEU A 45 -2.71 -1.97 1.89
C LEU A 45 -2.45 -3.47 1.70
N TYR A 46 -2.94 -4.04 0.59
CA TYR A 46 -2.80 -5.45 0.26
C TYR A 46 -2.21 -5.64 -1.13
N GLN A 47 -1.26 -6.58 -1.25
CA GLN A 47 -0.76 -7.04 -2.55
C GLN A 47 -1.74 -8.06 -3.11
N SER A 48 -2.46 -7.67 -4.16
CA SER A 48 -3.46 -8.51 -4.83
C SER A 48 -2.89 -9.35 -5.96
N TYR A 49 -1.81 -8.87 -6.59
CA TYR A 49 -1.22 -9.55 -7.74
C TYR A 49 0.26 -9.20 -7.93
N LEU A 50 1.04 -10.18 -8.32
CA LEU A 50 2.35 -10.02 -8.92
C LEU A 50 2.51 -11.09 -10.00
N GLY A 51 2.71 -10.69 -11.25
CA GLY A 51 2.84 -11.65 -12.35
C GLY A 51 2.79 -10.99 -13.72
N LYS A 52 2.49 -11.79 -14.74
CA LYS A 52 2.39 -11.33 -16.12
C LYS A 52 1.38 -10.19 -16.25
N LYS A 53 1.67 -9.22 -17.10
CA LYS A 53 0.81 -8.06 -17.36
C LYS A 53 -0.64 -8.47 -17.68
N LEU A 54 -1.59 -7.84 -16.99
CA LEU A 54 -3.02 -8.03 -17.21
C LEU A 54 -3.54 -7.00 -18.21
N ASN A 55 -4.16 -7.48 -19.27
CA ASN A 55 -4.59 -6.66 -20.39
C ASN A 55 -6.03 -6.14 -20.25
N TYR A 56 -6.84 -6.80 -19.42
CA TYR A 56 -8.26 -6.48 -19.29
C TYR A 56 -8.59 -5.94 -17.91
N ALA A 57 -9.38 -4.87 -17.86
CA ALA A 57 -9.84 -4.29 -16.59
C ALA A 57 -10.70 -5.28 -15.78
N THR A 58 -11.41 -6.19 -16.47
CA THR A 58 -12.16 -7.27 -15.84
C THR A 58 -11.28 -8.22 -15.02
N ASP A 59 -10.08 -8.55 -15.51
CA ASP A 59 -9.15 -9.42 -14.79
C ASP A 59 -8.72 -8.78 -13.48
N ILE A 60 -8.41 -7.46 -13.52
CA ILE A 60 -8.07 -6.70 -12.34
C ILE A 60 -9.24 -6.64 -11.35
N ALA A 61 -10.48 -6.46 -11.83
CA ALA A 61 -11.65 -6.38 -10.96
C ALA A 61 -11.89 -7.67 -10.15
N HIS A 62 -11.55 -8.83 -10.70
CA HIS A 62 -11.74 -10.15 -10.08
C HIS A 62 -10.55 -10.61 -9.22
N LEU A 63 -9.47 -9.85 -9.13
CA LEU A 63 -8.35 -10.22 -8.25
C LEU A 63 -8.80 -10.30 -6.80
N PRO A 64 -8.30 -11.29 -6.03
CA PRO A 64 -8.55 -11.36 -4.58
C PRO A 64 -7.90 -10.16 -3.87
N GLN A 65 -8.28 -9.92 -2.62
CA GLN A 65 -7.62 -8.90 -1.80
C GLN A 65 -6.13 -9.19 -1.65
N GLY A 66 -5.75 -10.44 -1.50
CA GLY A 66 -4.35 -10.86 -1.32
C GLY A 66 -3.85 -10.72 0.11
N SER A 67 -2.53 -10.64 0.26
CA SER A 67 -1.85 -10.52 1.55
C SER A 67 -1.49 -9.06 1.86
N GLU A 68 -1.39 -8.70 3.13
CA GLU A 68 -1.00 -7.35 3.52
C GLU A 68 0.39 -6.99 2.99
N ALA A 69 0.49 -5.83 2.35
CA ALA A 69 1.65 -5.45 1.56
C ALA A 69 2.88 -5.07 2.38
N TYR A 70 2.68 -4.57 3.62
CA TYR A 70 3.76 -4.11 4.49
C TYR A 70 3.37 -4.32 5.95
N LEU A 71 3.65 -5.52 6.46
CA LEU A 71 3.27 -5.95 7.80
C LEU A 71 3.95 -5.12 8.88
N THR A 72 3.20 -4.80 9.92
CA THR A 72 3.69 -4.03 11.06
C THR A 72 3.72 -4.87 12.32
N HIS A 73 4.72 -4.65 13.18
CA HIS A 73 4.80 -5.32 14.47
C HIS A 73 3.63 -4.94 15.38
N GLY A 74 3.16 -5.90 16.19
CA GLY A 74 2.08 -5.70 17.15
C GLY A 74 0.67 -5.83 16.58
N MET A 75 0.55 -6.21 15.30
CA MET A 75 -0.72 -6.61 14.69
C MET A 75 -0.96 -8.11 14.82
N GLU A 76 -2.16 -8.59 14.49
CA GLU A 76 -2.58 -9.99 14.63
C GLU A 76 -1.91 -10.94 13.62
N ASP A 77 -0.75 -10.57 13.08
CA ASP A 77 -0.03 -11.36 12.10
C ASP A 77 1.07 -12.21 12.73
N TYR A 78 1.10 -13.48 12.35
CA TYR A 78 2.12 -14.45 12.77
C TYR A 78 3.35 -14.45 11.86
N PHE A 79 3.40 -13.53 10.89
CA PHE A 79 4.52 -13.41 9.96
C PHE A 79 5.55 -12.38 10.45
N GLU A 80 6.74 -12.50 9.92
CA GLU A 80 7.81 -11.55 10.19
C GLU A 80 7.42 -10.15 9.71
N PRO A 81 7.43 -9.13 10.58
CA PRO A 81 7.01 -7.79 10.18
C PRO A 81 8.02 -7.13 9.25
N ALA A 82 7.53 -6.33 8.30
CA ALA A 82 8.35 -5.46 7.46
C ALA A 82 8.88 -4.24 8.22
N ILE A 83 8.17 -3.82 9.28
CA ILE A 83 8.59 -2.70 10.13
C ILE A 83 8.28 -2.98 11.60
N HIS A 84 9.25 -2.67 12.47
CA HIS A 84 9.10 -2.70 13.92
C HIS A 84 9.65 -1.42 14.52
N ILE A 85 8.77 -0.57 15.03
CA ILE A 85 9.08 0.68 15.73
C ILE A 85 8.61 0.54 17.17
N VAL A 86 9.48 0.89 18.12
CA VAL A 86 9.08 1.18 19.49
C VAL A 86 8.92 2.69 19.61
N HIS A 87 7.69 3.12 19.87
CA HIS A 87 7.32 4.52 19.98
C HIS A 87 7.92 5.19 21.23
N ASN A 88 7.87 6.49 21.30
CA ASN A 88 8.51 7.25 22.38
C ASN A 88 7.93 6.98 23.79
N ASP A 89 6.77 6.39 23.88
CA ASP A 89 6.09 5.95 25.11
C ASP A 89 6.35 4.46 25.47
N GLY A 90 7.16 3.77 24.66
CA GLY A 90 7.50 2.35 24.82
C GLY A 90 6.53 1.39 24.15
N ASN A 91 5.48 1.86 23.47
CA ASN A 91 4.55 1.01 22.74
C ASN A 91 5.22 0.45 21.45
N PRO A 92 5.27 -0.88 21.24
CA PRO A 92 5.87 -1.46 20.04
C PRO A 92 4.88 -1.64 18.87
N SER A 93 3.59 -1.33 19.08
CA SER A 93 2.56 -1.61 18.07
C SER A 93 2.41 -0.43 17.11
N THR A 94 2.43 -0.73 15.82
CA THR A 94 2.25 0.22 14.71
C THR A 94 1.10 -0.25 13.83
N LEU A 95 0.18 0.64 13.45
CA LEU A 95 -0.95 0.34 12.56
C LEU A 95 -0.93 1.28 11.37
N LEU A 96 -0.28 0.88 10.29
CA LEU A 96 -0.21 1.67 9.07
C LEU A 96 -1.51 1.56 8.24
N LYS A 97 -2.08 2.71 7.90
CA LYS A 97 -3.20 2.85 6.98
C LYS A 97 -2.78 3.63 5.73
N TYR A 98 -3.33 3.24 4.60
CA TYR A 98 -3.18 3.98 3.36
C TYR A 98 -3.74 5.40 3.48
N VAL A 99 -2.97 6.37 3.00
CA VAL A 99 -3.37 7.78 2.93
C VAL A 99 -3.57 8.22 1.48
N SER A 100 -2.56 8.01 0.65
CA SER A 100 -2.56 8.45 -0.74
C SER A 100 -1.52 7.70 -1.57
N HIS A 101 -1.56 7.87 -2.88
CA HIS A 101 -0.47 7.50 -3.76
C HIS A 101 -0.29 8.55 -4.86
N THR A 102 0.92 8.64 -5.38
CA THR A 102 1.25 9.47 -6.54
C THR A 102 1.90 8.61 -7.62
N ARG A 103 1.73 9.03 -8.86
CA ARG A 103 2.43 8.46 -10.02
C ARG A 103 3.14 9.59 -10.75
N ASN A 104 4.44 9.43 -10.95
CA ASN A 104 5.29 10.37 -11.65
C ASN A 104 5.97 9.65 -12.81
N GLN A 105 5.92 10.20 -14.00
CA GLN A 105 6.75 9.76 -15.10
C GLN A 105 8.12 10.40 -14.96
N VAL A 106 9.13 9.60 -14.59
CA VAL A 106 10.52 10.06 -14.38
C VAL A 106 11.22 10.25 -15.72
N SER A 107 10.93 9.36 -16.68
CA SER A 107 11.38 9.44 -18.08
C SER A 107 10.35 8.74 -18.97
N PRO A 108 10.48 8.78 -20.32
CA PRO A 108 9.56 8.08 -21.20
C PRO A 108 9.43 6.57 -20.93
N GLU A 109 10.43 5.97 -20.29
CA GLU A 109 10.52 4.53 -20.04
C GLU A 109 10.52 4.17 -18.55
N VAL A 110 10.41 5.17 -17.65
CA VAL A 110 10.50 4.97 -16.20
C VAL A 110 9.37 5.69 -15.49
N ASP A 111 8.53 4.93 -14.82
CA ASP A 111 7.47 5.43 -13.95
C ASP A 111 7.81 5.20 -12.47
N GLU A 112 7.50 6.16 -11.62
CA GLU A 112 7.54 6.00 -10.17
C GLU A 112 6.13 6.05 -9.60
N VAL A 113 5.81 5.09 -8.74
CA VAL A 113 4.62 5.10 -7.89
C VAL A 113 5.06 5.16 -6.43
N VAL A 114 4.55 6.15 -5.70
CA VAL A 114 4.82 6.30 -4.26
C VAL A 114 3.51 6.11 -3.51
N ILE A 115 3.46 5.11 -2.62
CA ILE A 115 2.31 4.84 -1.77
C ILE A 115 2.62 5.35 -0.36
N THR A 116 1.82 6.29 0.13
CA THR A 116 1.97 6.87 1.47
C THR A 116 1.03 6.19 2.44
N MET A 117 1.58 5.69 3.53
CA MET A 117 0.86 5.14 4.66
C MET A 117 1.21 5.91 5.94
N GLN A 118 0.28 5.98 6.86
CA GLN A 118 0.45 6.65 8.15
C GLN A 118 -0.07 5.78 9.28
N ASP A 119 0.59 5.83 10.42
CA ASP A 119 0.09 5.18 11.62
C ASP A 119 -1.18 5.88 12.14
N ASP A 120 -2.10 5.07 12.69
CA ASP A 120 -3.42 5.53 13.13
C ASP A 120 -3.35 6.36 14.43
N LYS A 121 -2.31 6.17 15.25
CA LYS A 121 -2.15 6.80 16.57
C LYS A 121 -0.92 7.67 16.70
N TYR A 122 0.15 7.29 16.02
CA TYR A 122 1.45 7.96 16.12
C TYR A 122 1.75 8.75 14.84
N PRO A 123 2.46 9.88 14.94
CA PRO A 123 2.85 10.67 13.76
C PRO A 123 4.01 10.01 13.00
N VAL A 124 3.82 8.76 12.61
CA VAL A 124 4.76 7.95 11.80
C VAL A 124 4.20 7.84 10.39
N THR A 125 5.02 8.12 9.40
CA THR A 125 4.70 8.00 7.98
C THR A 125 5.68 7.06 7.30
N VAL A 126 5.15 6.15 6.50
CA VAL A 126 5.91 5.25 5.65
C VAL A 126 5.51 5.47 4.21
N LYS A 127 6.52 5.68 3.33
CA LYS A 127 6.31 5.75 1.89
C LYS A 127 6.98 4.56 1.22
N LEU A 128 6.22 3.82 0.47
CA LEU A 128 6.71 2.72 -0.36
C LEU A 128 6.90 3.23 -1.78
N HIS A 129 8.13 3.21 -2.25
CA HIS A 129 8.52 3.65 -3.59
C HIS A 129 8.68 2.47 -4.53
N TYR A 130 8.10 2.57 -5.70
CA TYR A 130 8.18 1.58 -6.77
C TYR A 130 8.58 2.29 -8.05
N VAL A 131 9.81 2.05 -8.52
CA VAL A 131 10.31 2.61 -9.78
C VAL A 131 10.27 1.50 -10.82
N ALA A 132 9.38 1.64 -11.80
CA ALA A 132 9.17 0.66 -12.86
C ALA A 132 9.95 1.06 -14.13
N TYR A 133 10.92 0.23 -14.50
CA TYR A 133 11.69 0.34 -15.73
C TYR A 133 11.01 -0.52 -16.79
N GLN A 134 10.40 0.14 -17.77
CA GLN A 134 9.49 -0.49 -18.73
C GLN A 134 10.21 -1.55 -19.58
N LYS A 135 11.31 -1.19 -20.25
CA LYS A 135 12.04 -2.06 -21.16
C LYS A 135 12.84 -3.15 -20.44
N GLU A 136 13.46 -2.80 -19.32
CA GLU A 136 14.25 -3.74 -18.52
C GLU A 136 13.38 -4.73 -17.79
N ASN A 137 12.06 -4.49 -17.76
CA ASN A 137 11.08 -5.32 -17.07
C ASN A 137 11.40 -5.50 -15.58
N LEU A 138 11.85 -4.42 -14.93
CA LEU A 138 12.34 -4.39 -13.57
C LEU A 138 11.55 -3.39 -12.74
N ILE A 139 11.25 -3.77 -11.49
CA ILE A 139 10.66 -2.86 -10.49
C ILE A 139 11.67 -2.73 -9.33
N LYS A 140 12.24 -1.54 -9.18
CA LYS A 140 13.07 -1.18 -8.03
C LYS A 140 12.17 -0.73 -6.89
N THR A 141 12.44 -1.20 -5.67
CA THR A 141 11.67 -0.84 -4.48
C THR A 141 12.57 -0.29 -3.39
N PHE A 142 12.09 0.71 -2.67
CA PHE A 142 12.68 1.20 -1.44
C PHE A 142 11.62 1.87 -0.55
N THR A 143 11.95 2.04 0.73
CA THR A 143 11.04 2.57 1.74
C THR A 143 11.62 3.83 2.38
N GLU A 144 10.80 4.86 2.52
CA GLU A 144 11.10 6.06 3.31
C GLU A 144 10.27 6.01 4.60
N ILE A 145 10.92 6.14 5.75
CA ILE A 145 10.28 6.14 7.08
C ILE A 145 10.57 7.46 7.75
N SER A 146 9.53 8.13 8.24
CA SER A 146 9.65 9.38 8.96
C SER A 146 8.70 9.43 10.16
N HIS A 147 9.09 10.17 11.21
CA HIS A 147 8.22 10.41 12.35
C HIS A 147 8.32 11.84 12.84
N ARG A 148 7.29 12.29 13.54
CA ARG A 148 7.23 13.60 14.23
C ARG A 148 6.84 13.47 15.71
N GLU A 149 7.22 12.35 16.31
CA GLU A 149 7.07 12.15 17.74
C GLU A 149 7.99 13.11 18.52
N LYS A 150 7.57 13.53 19.72
CA LYS A 150 8.29 14.54 20.54
C LYS A 150 9.64 14.05 21.07
N LYS A 151 9.83 12.73 21.17
CA LYS A 151 11.05 12.08 21.65
C LYS A 151 11.52 11.06 20.62
N PRO A 152 12.77 10.59 20.69
CA PRO A 152 13.27 9.53 19.81
C PRO A 152 12.42 8.28 19.86
N VAL A 153 12.31 7.61 18.73
CA VAL A 153 11.76 6.26 18.56
C VAL A 153 12.89 5.26 18.30
N GLN A 154 12.64 3.98 18.54
CA GLN A 154 13.59 2.92 18.22
C GLN A 154 13.09 2.15 16.99
N LEU A 155 13.85 2.18 15.92
CA LEU A 155 13.59 1.38 14.72
C LEU A 155 14.35 0.06 14.83
N HIS A 156 13.67 -1.02 15.21
CA HIS A 156 14.28 -2.34 15.38
C HIS A 156 14.40 -3.09 14.05
N LYS A 157 13.44 -2.88 13.15
CA LYS A 157 13.41 -3.55 11.86
C LYS A 157 12.74 -2.68 10.80
N TYR A 158 13.26 -2.78 9.57
CA TYR A 158 12.61 -2.26 8.38
C TYR A 158 12.98 -3.10 7.15
N ALA A 159 12.10 -3.14 6.18
CA ALA A 159 12.32 -3.77 4.89
C ALA A 159 12.15 -2.75 3.77
N SER A 160 12.97 -2.88 2.71
CA SER A 160 12.84 -2.05 1.49
C SER A 160 11.60 -2.42 0.70
N SER A 161 11.13 -3.65 0.82
CA SER A 161 9.83 -4.13 0.32
C SER A 161 9.44 -5.41 1.00
N MET A 162 8.16 -5.77 0.90
CA MET A 162 7.62 -7.06 1.25
C MET A 162 6.82 -7.57 0.05
N LEU A 163 7.20 -8.73 -0.49
CA LEU A 163 6.56 -9.32 -1.66
C LEU A 163 5.99 -10.68 -1.31
N HIS A 164 4.74 -10.89 -1.67
CA HIS A 164 4.05 -12.16 -1.48
C HIS A 164 4.04 -12.96 -2.78
N LEU A 165 4.68 -14.13 -2.75
CA LEU A 165 4.74 -15.07 -3.87
C LEU A 165 3.78 -16.22 -3.60
N ASN A 166 2.59 -16.17 -4.21
CA ASN A 166 1.47 -17.08 -3.90
C ASN A 166 1.52 -18.41 -4.68
N ARG A 167 2.69 -18.81 -5.19
CA ARG A 167 2.86 -20.07 -5.92
C ARG A 167 4.05 -20.85 -5.39
N ALA A 168 4.00 -22.17 -5.53
CA ALA A 168 5.15 -23.04 -5.29
C ALA A 168 6.14 -22.99 -6.46
N ASN A 169 7.35 -23.52 -6.26
CA ASN A 169 8.41 -23.65 -7.28
C ASN A 169 9.10 -22.34 -7.67
N TYR A 170 9.26 -21.41 -6.73
CA TYR A 170 10.25 -20.33 -6.87
C TYR A 170 11.61 -20.80 -6.38
N PHE A 171 12.65 -20.31 -7.02
CA PHE A 171 14.03 -20.49 -6.59
C PHE A 171 14.56 -19.15 -6.10
N LEU A 172 15.14 -19.12 -4.89
CA LEU A 172 15.92 -18.00 -4.39
C LEU A 172 17.40 -18.30 -4.68
N THR A 173 18.05 -17.41 -5.41
CA THR A 173 19.51 -17.48 -5.65
C THR A 173 20.15 -16.31 -4.89
N GLU A 174 21.06 -16.64 -4.01
CA GLU A 174 21.85 -15.67 -3.24
C GLU A 174 23.33 -15.78 -3.63
N PHE A 175 23.98 -14.66 -3.67
CA PHE A 175 25.43 -14.57 -3.87
C PHE A 175 26.04 -13.95 -2.61
N SER A 176 26.91 -14.69 -1.93
CA SER A 176 27.76 -14.12 -0.89
C SER A 176 29.05 -13.61 -1.54
N GLY A 177 29.35 -12.34 -1.32
CA GLY A 177 30.63 -11.74 -1.66
C GLY A 177 31.59 -11.85 -0.48
N ASP A 178 32.83 -12.21 -0.76
CA ASP A 178 33.93 -12.09 0.19
C ASP A 178 34.93 -11.09 -0.40
N TRP A 179 35.53 -10.24 0.48
CA TRP A 179 36.44 -9.15 0.11
C TRP A 179 37.83 -9.47 0.52
#